data_56aaf39b1b593737fd2951451eae6df2
#
_entry.id   56aaf39b1b593737fd2951451eae6df2
#
_cell.length_a   1.000
_cell.length_b   1.000
_cell.length_c   1.000
_cell.angle_alpha   90.00
_cell.angle_beta   90.00
_cell.angle_gamma   90.00
#
_symmetry.space_group_name_H-M   'P 1'
#
loop_
_entity.id
_entity.type
_entity.pdbx_description
1 polymer ?
#
loop_
_entity_poly.entity_id
_entity_poly.type
_entity_poly.pdbx_seq_one_letter_code
_entity_poly.pdbx_strand_id
1 'polypeptide(L)'
;MTEQNKQKGLEWQEKPLSDNERLKTDSNFLRGTILDDLEDSLTGGFRGDNFQLIRFHGMYEQDDRDIRAERAEEKLEPLKFMLLRCRLPGGIIKPFQWIELDKFAREHSYYRSIRLTNRQTFQYHGVPKSQLQTMHRLLHSLGLDSIATASDMNRNVLCTSNPIESKLHQQAYEYAKKISEHLLPRTRGYLDVWIDGKKVQSSDDFLQEEPILGKTYLPRKFKTAVVIPPLNDVDCYGNDLDFVAIADENGNLVGFNVLAGGGLSLEHGNTKTYPHISLELGYVPLEYTLKAAEAVVTTQRDFGNRSDRKNARSRYTIQNMGLDNFRAEVERRMGIPFEPIRPFKFTERGDRIGWVKGIDNNWHLTLFIESGRLVDNDEKKLLSGVLEIAKIHKGDFRITANQNLIVANVAEEDKAQIEQIARDYGLIRDDVSKLRENSMSCVSFPTCPLAMAESERILPSFIDELDKVMAKHHVADDYIVTRITGCPNGC
;
A
#
# COMPACT_ATOMS: atom_id res chain seq x y z
N MET A 1 17.98 -28.12 -15.26
CA MET A 1 17.19 -27.43 -16.29
C MET A 1 17.86 -27.63 -17.65
N THR A 2 17.13 -28.09 -18.65
CA THR A 2 17.63 -28.14 -20.01
C THR A 2 17.77 -26.70 -20.56
N GLU A 3 18.69 -26.46 -21.50
CA GLU A 3 18.87 -25.13 -22.11
C GLU A 3 17.58 -24.58 -22.71
N GLN A 4 16.71 -25.43 -23.26
CA GLN A 4 15.39 -25.05 -23.77
C GLN A 4 14.45 -24.51 -22.67
N ASN A 5 14.54 -24.98 -21.43
CA ASN A 5 13.75 -24.49 -20.30
C ASN A 5 14.29 -23.16 -19.72
N LYS A 6 15.59 -22.85 -19.95
CA LYS A 6 16.16 -21.56 -19.55
C LYS A 6 15.70 -20.39 -20.41
N GLN A 7 15.31 -20.64 -21.67
CA GLN A 7 14.83 -19.61 -22.61
C GLN A 7 13.33 -19.31 -22.48
N LYS A 8 12.57 -20.25 -21.91
CA LYS A 8 11.13 -20.07 -21.73
C LYS A 8 10.84 -18.96 -20.72
N GLY A 9 10.13 -17.92 -21.15
CA GLY A 9 9.83 -16.75 -20.34
C GLY A 9 10.72 -15.52 -20.61
N LEU A 10 11.73 -15.67 -21.47
CA LEU A 10 12.66 -14.61 -21.87
C LEU A 10 12.45 -14.10 -23.30
N GLU A 11 11.41 -14.54 -24.02
CA GLU A 11 11.13 -14.16 -25.40
C GLU A 11 10.92 -12.64 -25.58
N TRP A 12 10.65 -11.94 -24.46
CA TRP A 12 10.55 -10.47 -24.47
C TRP A 12 11.92 -9.80 -24.69
N GLN A 13 13.04 -10.47 -24.39
CA GLN A 13 14.40 -9.91 -24.57
C GLN A 13 14.75 -9.65 -26.03
N GLU A 14 14.10 -10.32 -26.97
CA GLU A 14 14.23 -10.08 -28.39
C GLU A 14 13.46 -8.84 -28.89
N LYS A 15 12.66 -8.21 -28.02
CA LYS A 15 11.84 -7.05 -28.32
C LYS A 15 12.43 -5.77 -27.75
N PRO A 16 12.15 -4.59 -28.35
CA PRO A 16 12.55 -3.32 -27.77
C PRO A 16 12.01 -3.16 -26.32
N LEU A 17 12.84 -2.63 -25.44
CA LEU A 17 12.44 -2.31 -24.08
C LEU A 17 11.43 -1.16 -24.06
N SER A 18 10.54 -1.15 -23.07
CA SER A 18 9.63 -0.03 -22.85
C SER A 18 10.38 1.22 -22.40
N ASP A 19 9.85 2.42 -22.70
CA ASP A 19 10.43 3.70 -22.27
C ASP A 19 10.69 3.80 -20.77
N ASN A 20 9.90 3.12 -19.97
CA ASN A 20 10.12 3.09 -18.51
C ASN A 20 11.44 2.41 -18.11
N GLU A 21 11.95 1.47 -18.91
CA GLU A 21 13.23 0.83 -18.65
C GLU A 21 14.38 1.81 -18.90
N ARG A 22 14.32 2.57 -20.02
CA ARG A 22 15.25 3.66 -20.31
C ARG A 22 15.25 4.69 -19.16
N LEU A 23 14.06 5.19 -18.82
CA LEU A 23 13.90 6.17 -17.74
C LEU A 23 14.55 5.71 -16.43
N LYS A 24 14.35 4.45 -16.01
CA LYS A 24 14.95 3.91 -14.80
C LYS A 24 16.47 3.83 -14.90
N THR A 25 17.01 3.39 -16.04
CA THR A 25 18.45 3.24 -16.27
C THR A 25 19.16 4.59 -16.27
N ASP A 26 18.57 5.62 -16.90
CA ASP A 26 19.19 6.93 -17.11
C ASP A 26 18.95 7.88 -15.93
N SER A 27 18.22 7.46 -14.92
CA SER A 27 17.71 8.32 -13.84
C SER A 27 18.71 8.64 -12.74
N ASN A 28 19.95 8.16 -12.80
CA ASN A 28 20.88 8.25 -11.69
C ASN A 28 20.23 7.78 -10.36
N PHE A 29 19.86 6.48 -10.30
CA PHE A 29 19.18 5.88 -9.16
C PHE A 29 17.88 6.61 -8.76
N LEU A 30 17.04 6.93 -9.74
CA LEU A 30 15.71 7.57 -9.59
C LEU A 30 15.75 9.03 -9.14
N ARG A 31 16.91 9.68 -9.15
CA ARG A 31 17.02 11.11 -8.82
C ARG A 31 16.54 12.00 -9.96
N GLY A 32 16.94 11.67 -11.19
CA GLY A 32 16.70 12.53 -12.34
C GLY A 32 17.18 13.96 -12.07
N THR A 33 16.39 14.92 -12.50
CA THR A 33 16.52 16.35 -12.23
C THR A 33 15.39 16.86 -11.31
N ILE A 34 14.91 16.02 -10.37
CA ILE A 34 13.79 16.37 -9.48
C ILE A 34 14.07 17.64 -8.68
N LEU A 35 15.34 17.87 -8.27
CA LEU A 35 15.72 19.07 -7.50
C LEU A 35 15.50 20.34 -8.32
N ASP A 36 15.83 20.33 -9.61
CA ASP A 36 15.64 21.49 -10.50
C ASP A 36 14.15 21.85 -10.61
N ASP A 37 13.28 20.83 -10.71
CA ASP A 37 11.83 21.04 -10.73
C ASP A 37 11.27 21.53 -9.38
N LEU A 38 11.88 21.15 -8.26
CA LEU A 38 11.47 21.63 -6.93
C LEU A 38 11.82 23.12 -6.74
N GLU A 39 12.89 23.59 -7.36
CA GLU A 39 13.31 25.01 -7.34
C GLU A 39 12.50 25.86 -8.34
N ASP A 40 11.91 25.25 -9.38
CA ASP A 40 11.08 25.97 -10.35
C ASP A 40 9.72 26.34 -9.77
N SER A 41 9.47 27.62 -9.56
CA SER A 41 8.21 28.16 -9.06
C SER A 41 7.19 28.50 -10.15
N LEU A 42 7.52 28.35 -11.44
CA LEU A 42 6.65 28.74 -12.56
C LEU A 42 5.49 27.77 -12.78
N THR A 43 5.65 26.52 -12.39
CA THR A 43 4.61 25.50 -12.49
C THR A 43 4.44 24.73 -11.17
N GLY A 44 3.22 24.31 -10.86
CA GLY A 44 2.93 23.42 -9.73
C GLY A 44 3.30 21.96 -9.98
N GLY A 45 3.75 21.60 -11.20
CA GLY A 45 4.04 20.22 -11.61
C GLY A 45 5.52 19.89 -11.77
N PHE A 46 5.79 18.67 -12.25
CA PHE A 46 7.10 18.14 -12.61
C PHE A 46 7.19 17.94 -14.13
N ARG A 47 8.39 18.13 -14.69
CA ARG A 47 8.62 18.10 -16.14
C ARG A 47 9.22 16.76 -16.60
N GLY A 48 8.96 16.41 -17.86
CA GLY A 48 9.60 15.30 -18.54
C GLY A 48 9.59 13.98 -17.73
N ASP A 49 10.76 13.39 -17.62
CA ASP A 49 10.92 12.11 -16.91
C ASP A 49 10.67 12.22 -15.40
N ASN A 50 10.86 13.40 -14.79
CA ASN A 50 10.62 13.61 -13.36
C ASN A 50 9.17 13.31 -12.96
N PHE A 51 8.19 13.60 -13.83
CA PHE A 51 6.78 13.22 -13.62
C PHE A 51 6.58 11.72 -13.33
N GLN A 52 7.45 10.86 -13.90
CA GLN A 52 7.42 9.42 -13.62
C GLN A 52 8.32 9.05 -12.43
N LEU A 53 9.47 9.73 -12.27
CA LEU A 53 10.44 9.42 -11.22
C LEU A 53 9.90 9.70 -9.82
N ILE A 54 9.15 10.79 -9.62
CA ILE A 54 8.55 11.11 -8.31
C ILE A 54 7.67 9.97 -7.75
N ARG A 55 7.14 9.10 -8.63
CA ARG A 55 6.33 7.94 -8.20
C ARG A 55 7.14 6.93 -7.42
N PHE A 56 8.44 6.77 -7.71
CA PHE A 56 9.32 5.89 -6.94
C PHE A 56 9.53 6.41 -5.51
N HIS A 57 9.41 7.73 -5.33
CA HIS A 57 9.48 8.42 -4.04
C HIS A 57 8.11 8.54 -3.33
N GLY A 58 7.10 7.82 -3.82
CA GLY A 58 5.77 7.75 -3.20
C GLY A 58 4.83 8.88 -3.57
N MET A 59 5.16 9.69 -4.56
CA MET A 59 4.38 10.85 -4.98
C MET A 59 3.73 10.61 -6.34
N TYR A 60 2.55 11.21 -6.55
CA TYR A 60 1.88 11.28 -7.85
C TYR A 60 1.42 12.71 -8.08
N GLU A 61 1.79 13.29 -9.22
CA GLU A 61 1.19 14.54 -9.66
C GLU A 61 -0.28 14.33 -9.98
N GLN A 62 -1.11 15.18 -9.45
CA GLN A 62 -2.55 15.25 -9.62
C GLN A 62 -2.97 16.70 -9.82
N ASP A 63 -4.22 16.92 -10.15
CA ASP A 63 -4.86 18.23 -10.16
C ASP A 63 -6.32 18.09 -9.76
N ASP A 64 -6.95 19.22 -9.41
CA ASP A 64 -8.37 19.26 -9.19
C ASP A 64 -9.12 19.39 -10.53
N ARG A 65 -9.77 18.29 -10.91
CA ARG A 65 -10.45 18.19 -12.21
C ARG A 65 -11.80 18.91 -12.24
N ASP A 66 -12.41 19.17 -11.10
CA ASP A 66 -13.69 19.85 -11.04
C ASP A 66 -13.55 21.33 -11.45
N ILE A 67 -12.42 21.96 -11.12
CA ILE A 67 -12.17 23.38 -11.43
C ILE A 67 -11.30 23.62 -12.68
N ARG A 68 -11.00 22.55 -13.47
CA ARG A 68 -10.14 22.69 -14.67
C ARG A 68 -10.70 23.66 -15.70
N ALA A 69 -12.02 23.61 -15.94
CA ALA A 69 -12.66 24.46 -16.94
C ALA A 69 -12.59 25.94 -16.53
N GLU A 70 -12.94 26.26 -15.30
CA GLU A 70 -12.84 27.60 -14.73
C GLU A 70 -11.43 28.18 -14.84
N ARG A 71 -10.42 27.41 -14.41
CA ARG A 71 -9.02 27.82 -14.51
C ARG A 71 -8.55 28.01 -15.95
N ALA A 72 -9.03 27.19 -16.87
CA ALA A 72 -8.72 27.34 -18.31
C ALA A 72 -9.31 28.64 -18.89
N GLU A 73 -10.52 29.02 -18.49
CA GLU A 73 -11.14 30.31 -18.86
C GLU A 73 -10.33 31.49 -18.36
N GLU A 74 -9.77 31.37 -17.13
CA GLU A 74 -8.89 32.35 -16.52
C GLU A 74 -7.43 32.31 -17.07
N LYS A 75 -7.13 31.41 -18.03
CA LYS A 75 -5.79 31.20 -18.61
C LYS A 75 -4.73 30.78 -17.55
N LEU A 76 -5.17 30.10 -16.51
CA LEU A 76 -4.30 29.52 -15.47
C LEU A 76 -4.01 28.06 -15.79
N GLU A 77 -2.84 27.57 -15.33
CA GLU A 77 -2.59 26.11 -15.38
C GLU A 77 -3.58 25.37 -14.45
N PRO A 78 -3.85 24.07 -14.71
CA PRO A 78 -4.59 23.25 -13.77
C PRO A 78 -4.03 23.38 -12.35
N LEU A 79 -4.86 23.33 -11.31
CA LEU A 79 -4.40 23.37 -9.92
C LEU A 79 -3.66 22.07 -9.61
N LYS A 80 -2.35 22.08 -9.91
CA LYS A 80 -1.48 20.93 -9.71
C LYS A 80 -1.05 20.79 -8.27
N PHE A 81 -1.00 19.56 -7.80
CA PHE A 81 -0.53 19.16 -6.47
C PHE A 81 -0.07 17.70 -6.48
N MET A 82 0.51 17.26 -5.37
CA MET A 82 0.95 15.88 -5.22
C MET A 82 0.00 15.09 -4.30
N LEU A 83 -0.31 13.86 -4.71
CA LEU A 83 -0.61 12.80 -3.77
C LEU A 83 0.72 12.32 -3.19
N LEU A 84 0.82 12.21 -1.88
CA LEU A 84 1.93 11.57 -1.21
C LEU A 84 1.45 10.38 -0.39
N ARG A 85 2.15 9.26 -0.48
CA ARG A 85 1.85 8.02 0.24
C ARG A 85 3.01 7.64 1.14
N CYS A 86 2.75 7.45 2.43
CA CYS A 86 3.73 7.02 3.40
C CYS A 86 3.96 5.50 3.32
N ARG A 87 5.16 5.04 3.70
CA ARG A 87 5.47 3.62 3.89
C ARG A 87 5.24 3.24 5.35
N LEU A 88 4.34 2.29 5.56
CA LEU A 88 3.91 1.80 6.88
C LEU A 88 3.72 0.28 6.81
N PRO A 89 4.76 -0.54 6.95
CA PRO A 89 4.59 -1.99 6.99
C PRO A 89 3.60 -2.40 8.07
N GLY A 90 2.56 -3.19 7.70
CA GLY A 90 1.49 -3.59 8.61
C GLY A 90 0.61 -2.46 9.14
N GLY A 91 0.76 -1.22 8.66
CA GLY A 91 -0.16 -0.11 8.93
C GLY A 91 -0.05 0.55 10.30
N ILE A 92 1.03 0.35 11.06
CA ILE A 92 1.14 0.88 12.43
C ILE A 92 1.64 2.32 12.46
N ILE A 93 0.93 3.19 13.20
CA ILE A 93 1.26 4.59 13.47
C ILE A 93 1.16 4.85 14.98
N LYS A 94 2.15 5.55 15.54
CA LYS A 94 2.09 5.98 16.94
C LYS A 94 1.26 7.27 17.10
N PRO A 95 0.60 7.46 18.26
CA PRO A 95 -0.21 8.66 18.49
C PRO A 95 0.54 9.97 18.28
N PHE A 96 1.79 10.09 18.74
CA PHE A 96 2.62 11.30 18.51
C PHE A 96 2.89 11.56 17.03
N GLN A 97 3.08 10.49 16.23
CA GLN A 97 3.21 10.62 14.78
C GLN A 97 1.91 11.13 14.16
N TRP A 98 0.76 10.59 14.60
CA TRP A 98 -0.55 11.02 14.10
C TRP A 98 -0.81 12.50 14.34
N ILE A 99 -0.49 13.02 15.52
CA ILE A 99 -0.67 14.45 15.86
C ILE A 99 0.06 15.35 14.86
N GLU A 100 1.31 15.05 14.55
CA GLU A 100 2.10 15.84 13.60
C GLU A 100 1.62 15.68 12.14
N LEU A 101 1.17 14.47 11.77
CA LEU A 101 0.61 14.20 10.46
C LEU A 101 -0.74 14.92 10.25
N ASP A 102 -1.61 14.95 11.28
CA ASP A 102 -2.86 15.72 11.28
C ASP A 102 -2.59 17.21 11.11
N LYS A 103 -1.63 17.76 11.88
CA LYS A 103 -1.23 19.16 11.77
C LYS A 103 -0.80 19.51 10.34
N PHE A 104 0.05 18.67 9.73
CA PHE A 104 0.46 18.90 8.34
C PHE A 104 -0.73 18.87 7.38
N ALA A 105 -1.67 17.93 7.54
CA ALA A 105 -2.87 17.86 6.70
C ALA A 105 -3.66 19.18 6.72
N ARG A 106 -3.84 19.75 7.91
CA ARG A 106 -4.61 20.98 8.11
C ARG A 106 -3.93 22.23 7.58
N GLU A 107 -2.62 22.34 7.79
CA GLU A 107 -1.86 23.56 7.50
C GLU A 107 -1.30 23.61 6.07
N HIS A 108 -1.00 22.45 5.46
CA HIS A 108 -0.19 22.36 4.25
C HIS A 108 -0.82 21.58 3.09
N SER A 109 -2.07 21.12 3.20
CA SER A 109 -2.75 20.45 2.09
C SER A 109 -4.06 21.15 1.71
N TYR A 110 -4.37 21.17 0.41
CA TYR A 110 -5.62 21.80 -0.09
C TYR A 110 -6.89 21.16 0.48
N TYR A 111 -6.90 19.83 0.60
CA TYR A 111 -8.10 19.12 1.06
C TYR A 111 -8.18 18.92 2.57
N ARG A 112 -7.18 19.31 3.32
CA ARG A 112 -7.13 19.25 4.79
C ARG A 112 -7.62 17.90 5.34
N SER A 113 -7.23 16.80 4.69
CA SER A 113 -7.71 15.46 4.98
C SER A 113 -6.59 14.42 4.91
N ILE A 114 -6.77 13.32 5.62
CA ILE A 114 -5.95 12.12 5.52
C ILE A 114 -6.82 11.00 4.95
N ARG A 115 -6.30 10.21 4.01
CA ARG A 115 -7.01 9.07 3.47
C ARG A 115 -6.28 7.77 3.75
N LEU A 116 -6.94 6.87 4.45
CA LEU A 116 -6.48 5.51 4.70
C LEU A 116 -6.64 4.67 3.42
N THR A 117 -5.73 3.73 3.18
CA THR A 117 -5.71 2.98 1.93
C THR A 117 -5.82 1.47 2.16
N ASN A 118 -6.25 0.75 1.12
CA ASN A 118 -6.30 -0.72 1.10
C ASN A 118 -4.91 -1.40 1.11
N ARG A 119 -3.83 -0.63 1.27
CA ARG A 119 -2.48 -1.18 1.52
C ARG A 119 -1.93 -0.73 2.87
N GLN A 120 -2.82 -0.57 3.87
CA GLN A 120 -2.46 -0.30 5.26
C GLN A 120 -1.50 0.90 5.39
N THR A 121 -1.77 1.95 4.65
CA THR A 121 -1.03 3.19 4.75
C THR A 121 -1.98 4.36 4.57
N PHE A 122 -1.51 5.56 4.82
CA PHE A 122 -2.25 6.77 4.53
C PHE A 122 -1.67 7.51 3.34
N GLN A 123 -2.46 8.39 2.80
CA GLN A 123 -2.02 9.33 1.78
C GLN A 123 -2.65 10.70 1.98
N TYR A 124 -1.86 11.72 1.62
CA TYR A 124 -2.34 13.06 1.44
C TYR A 124 -2.72 13.26 -0.02
N HIS A 125 -3.79 14.00 -0.24
CA HIS A 125 -4.13 14.57 -1.52
C HIS A 125 -4.04 16.09 -1.41
N GLY A 126 -3.60 16.76 -2.48
CA GLY A 126 -3.53 18.22 -2.48
C GLY A 126 -2.32 18.81 -1.77
N VAL A 127 -1.16 18.15 -1.76
CA VAL A 127 0.09 18.72 -1.26
C VAL A 127 0.73 19.58 -2.36
N PRO A 128 0.83 20.90 -2.22
CA PRO A 128 1.51 21.76 -3.19
C PRO A 128 2.98 21.35 -3.35
N LYS A 129 3.54 21.51 -4.54
CA LYS A 129 4.96 21.24 -4.80
C LYS A 129 5.89 21.99 -3.83
N SER A 130 5.56 23.22 -3.46
CA SER A 130 6.30 24.03 -2.49
C SER A 130 6.34 23.45 -1.06
N GLN A 131 5.43 22.53 -0.71
CA GLN A 131 5.36 21.89 0.61
C GLN A 131 6.03 20.52 0.66
N LEU A 132 6.50 19.98 -0.45
CA LEU A 132 7.08 18.65 -0.49
C LEU A 132 8.33 18.51 0.39
N GLN A 133 9.20 19.51 0.40
CA GLN A 133 10.39 19.50 1.25
C GLN A 133 10.01 19.50 2.74
N THR A 134 9.04 20.33 3.14
CA THR A 134 8.49 20.35 4.49
C THR A 134 7.92 18.99 4.87
N MET A 135 7.16 18.37 3.98
CA MET A 135 6.57 17.05 4.18
C MET A 135 7.63 15.96 4.37
N HIS A 136 8.66 15.91 3.52
CA HIS A 136 9.71 14.90 3.64
C HIS A 136 10.52 15.08 4.93
N ARG A 137 10.82 16.33 5.33
CA ARG A 137 11.47 16.60 6.62
C ARG A 137 10.62 16.13 7.80
N LEU A 138 9.31 16.37 7.74
CA LEU A 138 8.37 15.87 8.76
C LEU A 138 8.39 14.35 8.83
N LEU A 139 8.23 13.65 7.71
CA LEU A 139 8.26 12.18 7.70
C LEU A 139 9.56 11.65 8.33
N HIS A 140 10.72 12.19 7.93
CA HIS A 140 12.01 11.77 8.49
C HIS A 140 12.11 12.04 10.00
N SER A 141 11.64 13.19 10.49
CA SER A 141 11.65 13.49 11.94
C SER A 141 10.77 12.53 12.74
N LEU A 142 9.76 11.95 12.11
CA LEU A 142 8.88 10.96 12.71
C LEU A 142 9.37 9.50 12.52
N GLY A 143 10.53 9.30 11.89
CA GLY A 143 11.05 7.97 11.55
C GLY A 143 10.26 7.27 10.45
N LEU A 144 9.58 8.04 9.59
CA LEU A 144 8.77 7.58 8.48
C LEU A 144 9.41 7.95 7.14
N ASP A 145 8.98 7.31 6.07
CA ASP A 145 9.37 7.64 4.70
C ASP A 145 8.23 7.34 3.70
N SER A 146 8.45 7.69 2.43
CA SER A 146 7.50 7.46 1.35
C SER A 146 8.09 6.62 0.21
N ILE A 147 9.36 6.19 0.33
CA ILE A 147 10.03 5.44 -0.73
C ILE A 147 9.37 4.08 -0.95
N ALA A 148 9.42 3.58 -2.18
CA ALA A 148 8.88 2.26 -2.58
C ALA A 148 7.38 2.07 -2.34
N THR A 149 6.60 3.12 -2.06
CA THR A 149 5.14 3.00 -1.91
C THR A 149 4.40 3.07 -3.24
N ALA A 150 5.11 3.39 -4.31
CA ALA A 150 4.58 3.51 -5.66
C ALA A 150 5.58 3.00 -6.71
N SER A 151 5.19 2.98 -7.99
CA SER A 151 6.00 2.58 -9.15
C SER A 151 6.50 1.11 -9.14
N ASP A 152 7.66 0.85 -9.74
CA ASP A 152 8.19 -0.48 -10.08
C ASP A 152 9.13 -1.01 -8.97
N MET A 153 8.58 -1.12 -7.78
CA MET A 153 9.24 -1.61 -6.57
C MET A 153 8.29 -2.50 -5.76
N ASN A 154 8.82 -3.13 -4.71
CA ASN A 154 7.98 -3.75 -3.69
C ASN A 154 7.23 -2.65 -2.93
N ARG A 155 5.90 -2.77 -2.89
CA ARG A 155 5.00 -1.79 -2.26
C ARG A 155 4.96 -1.98 -0.75
N ASN A 156 4.21 -1.11 -0.06
CA ASN A 156 3.95 -1.30 1.35
C ASN A 156 3.54 -2.75 1.65
N VAL A 157 4.21 -3.40 2.59
CA VAL A 157 3.95 -4.79 2.97
C VAL A 157 2.74 -4.82 3.89
N LEU A 158 1.71 -5.57 3.50
CA LEU A 158 0.53 -5.80 4.34
C LEU A 158 0.83 -6.83 5.42
N CYS A 159 0.12 -6.73 6.54
CA CYS A 159 0.09 -7.76 7.58
C CYS A 159 -1.31 -7.80 8.19
N THR A 160 -1.80 -8.99 8.53
CA THR A 160 -3.03 -9.12 9.31
C THR A 160 -3.00 -8.17 10.51
N SER A 161 -3.99 -7.29 10.61
CA SER A 161 -4.03 -6.23 11.63
C SER A 161 -5.18 -6.40 12.62
N ASN A 162 -6.16 -7.20 12.29
CA ASN A 162 -7.39 -7.39 13.05
C ASN A 162 -7.22 -8.33 14.23
N PRO A 163 -7.78 -7.89 15.31
CA PRO A 163 -7.04 -7.37 16.44
C PRO A 163 -6.10 -8.44 16.95
N ILE A 164 -5.04 -8.03 17.62
CA ILE A 164 -4.00 -8.93 18.13
C ILE A 164 -4.60 -9.93 19.11
N GLU A 165 -4.79 -11.17 18.67
CA GLU A 165 -5.33 -12.27 19.46
C GLU A 165 -4.26 -13.24 19.98
N SER A 166 -3.01 -13.08 19.53
CA SER A 166 -1.94 -14.04 19.89
C SER A 166 -0.54 -13.42 19.73
N LYS A 167 0.45 -14.10 20.34
CA LYS A 167 1.88 -13.80 20.11
C LYS A 167 2.25 -13.86 18.62
N LEU A 168 1.58 -14.73 17.86
CA LEU A 168 1.78 -14.90 16.43
C LEU A 168 1.59 -13.58 15.65
N HIS A 169 0.62 -12.74 16.05
CA HIS A 169 0.37 -11.46 15.39
C HIS A 169 1.57 -10.51 15.50
N GLN A 170 2.16 -10.40 16.70
CA GLN A 170 3.35 -9.57 16.87
C GLN A 170 4.55 -10.11 16.10
N GLN A 171 4.79 -11.43 16.16
CA GLN A 171 5.89 -12.07 15.45
C GLN A 171 5.72 -11.94 13.93
N ALA A 172 4.52 -12.13 13.39
CA ALA A 172 4.24 -11.94 11.97
C ALA A 172 4.44 -10.49 11.52
N TYR A 173 4.02 -9.52 12.34
CA TYR A 173 4.27 -8.10 12.10
C TYR A 173 5.76 -7.76 12.02
N GLU A 174 6.58 -8.31 12.92
CA GLU A 174 8.04 -8.15 12.88
C GLU A 174 8.63 -8.64 11.55
N TYR A 175 8.10 -9.76 11.02
CA TYR A 175 8.54 -10.26 9.71
C TYR A 175 8.03 -9.39 8.56
N ALA A 176 6.80 -8.87 8.61
CA ALA A 176 6.31 -7.92 7.61
C ALA A 176 7.20 -6.67 7.53
N LYS A 177 7.63 -6.15 8.70
CA LYS A 177 8.58 -5.04 8.79
C LYS A 177 9.94 -5.41 8.22
N LYS A 178 10.53 -6.55 8.64
CA LYS A 178 11.82 -7.05 8.12
C LYS A 178 11.79 -7.25 6.60
N ILE A 179 10.72 -7.84 6.04
CA ILE A 179 10.55 -8.01 4.59
C ILE A 179 10.51 -6.65 3.89
N SER A 180 9.74 -5.69 4.44
CA SER A 180 9.66 -4.34 3.87
C SER A 180 11.02 -3.65 3.83
N GLU A 181 11.76 -3.70 4.91
CA GLU A 181 13.09 -3.08 5.03
C GLU A 181 14.13 -3.79 4.14
N HIS A 182 14.08 -5.13 4.09
CA HIS A 182 14.99 -5.94 3.27
C HIS A 182 14.87 -5.66 1.78
N LEU A 183 13.65 -5.41 1.29
CA LEU A 183 13.36 -5.20 -0.13
C LEU A 183 13.41 -3.71 -0.56
N LEU A 184 13.82 -2.80 0.33
CA LEU A 184 14.04 -1.39 -0.04
C LEU A 184 15.27 -1.23 -0.93
N PRO A 185 15.29 -0.19 -1.79
CA PRO A 185 16.51 0.20 -2.46
C PRO A 185 17.59 0.57 -1.43
N ARG A 186 18.82 0.10 -1.67
CA ARG A 186 19.95 0.21 -0.73
C ARG A 186 21.03 1.18 -1.16
N THR A 187 20.98 1.69 -2.39
CA THR A 187 21.90 2.74 -2.81
C THR A 187 21.60 4.01 -2.04
N ARG A 188 22.62 4.79 -1.77
CA ARG A 188 22.49 6.11 -1.15
C ARG A 188 22.06 7.19 -2.15
N GLY A 189 21.59 6.81 -3.33
CA GLY A 189 21.12 7.70 -4.38
C GLY A 189 19.97 8.64 -3.99
N TYR A 190 19.37 8.41 -2.83
CA TYR A 190 18.19 9.14 -2.34
C TYR A 190 18.50 10.07 -1.16
N LEU A 191 19.74 10.11 -0.68
CA LEU A 191 20.08 10.85 0.53
C LEU A 191 21.29 11.77 0.27
N ASP A 192 21.07 13.06 0.43
CA ASP A 192 22.13 14.05 0.53
C ASP A 192 22.21 14.57 1.98
N VAL A 193 23.42 14.75 2.49
CA VAL A 193 23.64 15.35 3.81
C VAL A 193 24.07 16.80 3.61
N TRP A 194 23.31 17.71 4.20
CA TRP A 194 23.55 19.14 4.15
C TRP A 194 23.79 19.68 5.57
N ILE A 195 24.87 20.44 5.77
CA ILE A 195 25.15 21.15 7.01
C ILE A 195 25.26 22.61 6.68
N ASP A 196 24.52 23.46 7.41
CA ASP A 196 24.52 24.94 7.22
C ASP A 196 24.32 25.37 5.75
N GLY A 197 23.41 24.65 5.05
CA GLY A 197 23.12 24.95 3.65
C GLY A 197 24.21 24.53 2.65
N LYS A 198 25.22 23.79 3.10
CA LYS A 198 26.27 23.23 2.24
C LYS A 198 26.11 21.70 2.18
N LYS A 199 26.15 21.15 0.96
CA LYS A 199 26.17 19.74 0.75
C LYS A 199 27.47 19.12 1.23
N VAL A 200 27.46 18.30 2.26
CA VAL A 200 28.64 17.71 2.90
C VAL A 200 28.93 16.32 2.33
N GLN A 201 27.87 15.61 1.94
CA GLN A 201 27.96 14.28 1.35
C GLN A 201 26.92 14.15 0.25
N SER A 202 27.38 13.82 -0.95
CA SER A 202 26.50 13.53 -2.07
C SER A 202 26.30 12.02 -2.21
N SER A 203 25.12 11.62 -2.64
CA SER A 203 24.89 10.27 -3.12
C SER A 203 25.80 9.90 -4.30
N ASP A 204 26.29 10.87 -5.04
CA ASP A 204 27.22 10.66 -6.17
C ASP A 204 28.56 10.07 -5.73
N ASP A 205 28.96 10.30 -4.47
CA ASP A 205 30.17 9.72 -3.87
C ASP A 205 30.03 8.23 -3.54
N PHE A 206 28.81 7.67 -3.64
CA PHE A 206 28.47 6.30 -3.24
C PHE A 206 27.72 5.52 -4.32
N LEU A 207 27.94 5.81 -5.58
CA LEU A 207 27.33 5.10 -6.71
C LEU A 207 27.70 3.63 -6.68
N GLN A 208 26.87 2.84 -6.04
CA GLN A 208 26.92 1.39 -6.06
C GLN A 208 25.73 0.84 -6.83
N GLU A 209 25.91 -0.28 -7.50
CA GLU A 209 24.79 -0.98 -8.11
C GLU A 209 23.80 -1.41 -7.03
N GLU A 210 22.49 -1.24 -7.31
CA GLU A 210 21.43 -1.72 -6.42
C GLU A 210 21.51 -3.25 -6.26
N PRO A 211 21.77 -3.78 -5.05
CA PRO A 211 22.11 -5.19 -4.89
C PRO A 211 20.93 -6.11 -5.21
N ILE A 212 19.69 -5.72 -4.83
CA ILE A 212 18.49 -6.52 -5.06
C ILE A 212 17.76 -6.09 -6.33
N LEU A 213 17.61 -4.78 -6.55
CA LEU A 213 16.77 -4.25 -7.61
C LEU A 213 17.52 -4.02 -8.93
N GLY A 214 18.86 -3.91 -8.91
CA GLY A 214 19.68 -3.59 -10.08
C GLY A 214 19.38 -2.20 -10.64
N LYS A 215 19.98 -1.83 -11.78
CA LYS A 215 19.82 -0.51 -12.42
C LYS A 215 18.40 -0.25 -12.94
N THR A 216 17.65 -1.29 -13.27
CA THR A 216 16.33 -1.18 -13.91
C THR A 216 15.19 -1.43 -12.95
N TYR A 217 15.47 -1.67 -11.69
CA TYR A 217 14.44 -1.98 -10.68
C TYR A 217 13.54 -3.15 -11.14
N LEU A 218 12.31 -3.21 -10.67
CA LEU A 218 11.39 -4.26 -11.12
C LEU A 218 10.72 -3.88 -12.45
N PRO A 219 10.28 -4.85 -13.25
CA PRO A 219 9.55 -4.58 -14.50
C PRO A 219 8.17 -3.97 -14.24
N ARG A 220 7.60 -4.18 -13.04
CA ARG A 220 6.29 -3.65 -12.64
C ARG A 220 6.17 -3.57 -11.12
N LYS A 221 5.13 -2.85 -10.61
CA LYS A 221 4.76 -2.84 -9.19
C LYS A 221 4.70 -4.27 -8.64
N PHE A 222 5.21 -4.46 -7.45
CA PHE A 222 5.21 -5.73 -6.73
C PHE A 222 4.53 -5.55 -5.37
N LYS A 223 3.68 -6.47 -4.98
CA LYS A 223 2.87 -6.38 -3.76
C LYS A 223 3.13 -7.59 -2.89
N THR A 224 3.42 -7.36 -1.62
CA THR A 224 3.69 -8.42 -0.63
C THR A 224 2.72 -8.31 0.54
N ALA A 225 2.27 -9.45 1.07
CA ALA A 225 1.46 -9.53 2.28
C ALA A 225 1.92 -10.66 3.20
N VAL A 226 1.71 -10.46 4.50
CA VAL A 226 1.83 -11.47 5.56
C VAL A 226 0.44 -11.67 6.13
N VAL A 227 -0.05 -12.91 6.15
CA VAL A 227 -1.41 -13.23 6.59
C VAL A 227 -1.40 -14.28 7.69
N ILE A 228 -2.32 -14.15 8.65
CA ILE A 228 -2.41 -15.03 9.82
C ILE A 228 -3.76 -15.76 9.78
N PRO A 229 -3.78 -17.07 9.42
CA PRO A 229 -5.00 -17.85 9.51
C PRO A 229 -5.56 -17.85 10.95
N PRO A 230 -6.87 -17.96 11.14
CA PRO A 230 -7.91 -18.25 10.12
C PRO A 230 -8.47 -17.02 9.39
N LEU A 231 -7.97 -15.80 9.66
CA LEU A 231 -8.48 -14.55 9.10
C LEU A 231 -7.73 -14.18 7.82
N ASN A 232 -8.48 -13.86 6.76
CA ASN A 232 -7.93 -13.26 5.55
C ASN A 232 -8.42 -11.81 5.41
N ASP A 233 -7.77 -10.90 6.10
CA ASP A 233 -8.06 -9.46 6.08
C ASP A 233 -7.18 -8.65 5.10
N VAL A 234 -6.21 -9.30 4.45
CA VAL A 234 -5.23 -8.66 3.55
C VAL A 234 -5.34 -9.12 2.08
N ASP A 235 -6.45 -9.77 1.72
CA ASP A 235 -6.67 -10.35 0.38
C ASP A 235 -5.50 -11.27 -0.06
N CYS A 236 -5.11 -12.22 0.79
CA CYS A 236 -4.21 -13.31 0.42
C CYS A 236 -4.71 -13.95 -0.87
N TYR A 237 -3.82 -14.35 -1.73
CA TYR A 237 -4.01 -14.77 -3.12
C TYR A 237 -4.13 -13.62 -4.15
N GLY A 238 -4.31 -12.36 -3.72
CA GLY A 238 -4.39 -11.18 -4.58
C GLY A 238 -3.07 -10.40 -4.75
N ASN A 239 -2.01 -10.83 -4.08
CA ASN A 239 -0.71 -10.16 -4.12
C ASN A 239 0.30 -10.89 -5.01
N ASP A 240 1.41 -10.22 -5.34
CA ASP A 240 2.51 -10.83 -6.11
C ASP A 240 3.27 -11.86 -5.27
N LEU A 241 3.26 -11.70 -3.94
CA LEU A 241 3.91 -12.57 -2.96
C LEU A 241 3.12 -12.54 -1.64
N ASP A 242 2.72 -13.70 -1.15
CA ASP A 242 2.04 -13.86 0.13
C ASP A 242 2.83 -14.80 1.04
N PHE A 243 2.94 -14.44 2.32
CA PHE A 243 3.49 -15.26 3.40
C PHE A 243 2.36 -15.63 4.36
N VAL A 244 1.96 -16.91 4.37
CA VAL A 244 0.94 -17.42 5.28
C VAL A 244 1.63 -17.95 6.54
N ALA A 245 1.39 -17.31 7.67
CA ALA A 245 2.04 -17.65 8.94
C ALA A 245 1.66 -19.05 9.42
N ILE A 246 2.66 -19.82 9.83
CA ILE A 246 2.51 -21.16 10.42
C ILE A 246 3.02 -21.12 11.83
N ALA A 247 2.18 -21.52 12.77
CA ALA A 247 2.51 -21.60 14.20
C ALA A 247 2.76 -23.04 14.66
N ASP A 248 3.54 -23.19 15.72
CA ASP A 248 3.66 -24.42 16.49
C ASP A 248 2.46 -24.63 17.43
N GLU A 249 2.45 -25.73 18.17
CA GLU A 249 1.41 -26.06 19.16
C GLU A 249 1.32 -25.03 20.31
N ASN A 250 2.37 -24.26 20.55
CA ASN A 250 2.45 -23.22 21.56
C ASN A 250 2.06 -21.82 21.02
N GLY A 251 1.66 -21.72 19.76
CA GLY A 251 1.30 -20.48 19.08
C GLY A 251 2.48 -19.60 18.69
N ASN A 252 3.71 -20.12 18.65
CA ASN A 252 4.87 -19.38 18.15
C ASN A 252 4.98 -19.54 16.63
N LEU A 253 5.37 -18.45 15.97
CA LEU A 253 5.66 -18.48 14.54
C LEU A 253 6.89 -19.36 14.26
N VAL A 254 6.76 -20.35 13.38
CA VAL A 254 7.85 -21.27 13.01
C VAL A 254 8.29 -21.14 11.56
N GLY A 255 7.51 -20.48 10.72
CA GLY A 255 7.82 -20.26 9.31
C GLY A 255 6.59 -19.79 8.55
N PHE A 256 6.70 -19.83 7.23
CA PHE A 256 5.64 -19.38 6.34
C PHE A 256 5.44 -20.34 5.17
N ASN A 257 4.17 -20.56 4.80
CA ASN A 257 3.89 -20.97 3.43
C ASN A 257 4.04 -19.75 2.51
N VAL A 258 4.67 -19.95 1.38
CA VAL A 258 4.96 -18.91 0.38
C VAL A 258 4.10 -19.14 -0.85
N LEU A 259 3.33 -18.12 -1.23
CA LEU A 259 2.50 -18.12 -2.42
C LEU A 259 2.92 -16.97 -3.33
N ALA A 260 2.86 -17.16 -4.64
CA ALA A 260 3.27 -16.11 -5.58
C ALA A 260 2.36 -16.01 -6.82
N GLY A 261 2.36 -14.84 -7.46
CA GLY A 261 1.73 -14.63 -8.76
C GLY A 261 0.27 -14.20 -8.74
N GLY A 262 -0.20 -13.63 -7.62
CA GLY A 262 -1.56 -13.09 -7.53
C GLY A 262 -1.73 -11.71 -8.16
N GLY A 263 -2.96 -11.40 -8.53
CA GLY A 263 -3.35 -10.08 -9.01
C GLY A 263 -4.67 -10.10 -9.76
N LEU A 264 -5.66 -9.34 -9.29
CA LEU A 264 -7.04 -9.42 -9.75
C LEU A 264 -7.41 -8.41 -10.85
N SER A 265 -6.52 -7.45 -11.15
CA SER A 265 -6.76 -6.42 -12.16
C SER A 265 -6.60 -6.94 -13.58
N LEU A 266 -7.40 -6.40 -14.49
CA LEU A 266 -7.23 -6.57 -15.93
C LEU A 266 -7.32 -5.20 -16.62
N GLU A 267 -6.90 -5.12 -17.89
CA GLU A 267 -7.10 -3.94 -18.73
C GLU A 267 -8.29 -4.18 -19.65
N HIS A 268 -9.26 -3.28 -19.61
CA HIS A 268 -10.44 -3.39 -20.45
C HIS A 268 -10.08 -3.49 -21.95
N GLY A 269 -10.67 -4.43 -22.65
CA GLY A 269 -10.43 -4.65 -24.08
C GLY A 269 -9.09 -5.34 -24.43
N ASN A 270 -8.24 -5.63 -23.43
CA ASN A 270 -6.98 -6.33 -23.66
C ASN A 270 -7.04 -7.77 -23.12
N THR A 271 -7.34 -8.70 -24.00
CA THR A 271 -7.50 -10.14 -23.69
C THR A 271 -6.21 -10.82 -23.23
N LYS A 272 -5.04 -10.16 -23.40
CA LYS A 272 -3.76 -10.65 -22.88
C LYS A 272 -3.59 -10.36 -21.39
N THR A 273 -4.48 -9.56 -20.80
CA THR A 273 -4.48 -9.27 -19.37
C THR A 273 -5.68 -9.94 -18.70
N TYR A 274 -5.43 -10.61 -17.59
CA TYR A 274 -6.46 -11.38 -16.87
C TYR A 274 -6.14 -11.43 -15.37
N PRO A 275 -7.16 -11.62 -14.51
CA PRO A 275 -6.95 -11.86 -13.09
C PRO A 275 -6.36 -13.25 -12.84
N HIS A 276 -5.57 -13.38 -11.80
CA HIS A 276 -4.98 -14.64 -11.37
C HIS A 276 -4.79 -14.66 -9.86
N ILE A 277 -5.03 -15.79 -9.22
CA ILE A 277 -4.74 -15.99 -7.79
C ILE A 277 -3.31 -16.50 -7.61
N SER A 278 -2.70 -16.20 -6.44
CA SER A 278 -1.36 -16.71 -6.10
C SER A 278 -1.34 -18.24 -6.09
N LEU A 279 -0.21 -18.79 -6.54
CA LEU A 279 0.08 -20.23 -6.54
C LEU A 279 1.02 -20.58 -5.40
N GLU A 280 0.85 -21.75 -4.81
CA GLU A 280 1.68 -22.26 -3.73
C GLU A 280 3.08 -22.65 -4.22
N LEU A 281 4.12 -22.06 -3.62
CA LEU A 281 5.50 -22.44 -3.88
C LEU A 281 5.99 -23.49 -2.89
N GLY A 282 5.62 -23.40 -1.62
CA GLY A 282 6.01 -24.31 -0.56
C GLY A 282 6.18 -23.59 0.78
N TYR A 283 6.66 -24.32 1.79
CA TYR A 283 6.94 -23.80 3.13
C TYR A 283 8.43 -23.46 3.28
N VAL A 284 8.73 -22.41 4.06
CA VAL A 284 10.08 -22.04 4.49
C VAL A 284 10.13 -21.80 6.01
N PRO A 285 11.20 -22.27 6.70
CA PRO A 285 11.49 -21.90 8.08
C PRO A 285 11.80 -20.40 8.20
N LEU A 286 11.70 -19.86 9.42
CA LEU A 286 11.83 -18.42 9.69
C LEU A 286 13.14 -17.81 9.18
N GLU A 287 14.26 -18.50 9.33
CA GLU A 287 15.58 -18.04 8.92
C GLU A 287 15.72 -17.84 7.41
N TYR A 288 14.87 -18.49 6.61
CA TYR A 288 14.88 -18.37 5.15
C TYR A 288 13.82 -17.38 4.60
N THR A 289 12.98 -16.80 5.46
CA THR A 289 11.89 -15.91 5.02
C THR A 289 12.38 -14.74 4.15
N LEU A 290 13.43 -14.03 4.58
CA LEU A 290 13.98 -12.90 3.83
C LEU A 290 14.65 -13.35 2.53
N LYS A 291 15.35 -14.48 2.55
CA LYS A 291 15.95 -15.07 1.34
C LYS A 291 14.87 -15.50 0.34
N ALA A 292 13.76 -16.05 0.80
CA ALA A 292 12.62 -16.40 -0.05
C ALA A 292 12.01 -15.15 -0.69
N ALA A 293 11.80 -14.08 0.09
CA ALA A 293 11.30 -12.81 -0.43
C ALA A 293 12.24 -12.24 -1.51
N GLU A 294 13.53 -12.19 -1.25
CA GLU A 294 14.56 -11.74 -2.20
C GLU A 294 14.62 -12.62 -3.45
N ALA A 295 14.58 -13.94 -3.28
CA ALA A 295 14.64 -14.89 -4.38
C ALA A 295 13.44 -14.73 -5.34
N VAL A 296 12.22 -14.57 -4.81
CA VAL A 296 11.04 -14.32 -5.64
C VAL A 296 11.12 -12.97 -6.35
N VAL A 297 11.52 -11.91 -5.64
CA VAL A 297 11.63 -10.56 -6.20
C VAL A 297 12.72 -10.51 -7.28
N THR A 298 13.89 -11.10 -7.05
CA THR A 298 14.96 -11.10 -8.04
C THR A 298 14.65 -12.00 -9.23
N THR A 299 13.90 -13.10 -9.05
CA THR A 299 13.39 -13.89 -10.16
C THR A 299 12.42 -13.04 -11.02
N GLN A 300 11.50 -12.32 -10.39
CA GLN A 300 10.63 -11.38 -11.11
C GLN A 300 11.42 -10.25 -11.80
N ARG A 301 12.48 -9.74 -11.18
CA ARG A 301 13.36 -8.73 -11.76
C ARG A 301 13.97 -9.19 -13.08
N ASP A 302 14.48 -10.43 -13.11
CA ASP A 302 15.30 -10.95 -14.21
C ASP A 302 14.46 -11.61 -15.31
N PHE A 303 13.31 -12.22 -14.96
CA PHE A 303 12.45 -12.93 -15.90
C PHE A 303 11.17 -12.18 -16.28
N GLY A 304 10.80 -11.12 -15.56
CA GLY A 304 9.61 -10.32 -15.85
C GLY A 304 9.73 -9.53 -17.15
N ASN A 305 8.64 -9.47 -17.89
CA ASN A 305 8.60 -8.80 -19.20
C ASN A 305 8.87 -7.30 -19.09
N ARG A 306 9.91 -6.81 -19.79
CA ARG A 306 10.34 -5.41 -19.79
C ARG A 306 10.02 -4.67 -21.10
N SER A 307 9.54 -5.39 -22.11
CA SER A 307 9.08 -4.81 -23.37
C SER A 307 7.59 -4.45 -23.36
N ASP A 308 6.75 -5.22 -22.66
CA ASP A 308 5.32 -4.95 -22.52
C ASP A 308 4.91 -4.79 -21.04
N ARG A 309 4.74 -3.54 -20.59
CA ARG A 309 4.34 -3.22 -19.20
C ARG A 309 2.97 -3.78 -18.79
N LYS A 310 2.07 -4.06 -19.75
CA LYS A 310 0.74 -4.62 -19.46
C LYS A 310 0.86 -6.07 -19.03
N ASN A 311 1.87 -6.78 -19.51
CA ASN A 311 2.19 -8.18 -19.21
C ASN A 311 3.44 -8.35 -18.33
N ALA A 312 3.80 -7.35 -17.52
CA ALA A 312 5.02 -7.32 -16.71
C ALA A 312 4.81 -7.76 -15.23
N ARG A 313 3.58 -8.13 -14.82
CA ARG A 313 3.28 -8.58 -13.45
C ARG A 313 3.75 -10.02 -13.22
N SER A 314 4.05 -10.34 -11.96
CA SER A 314 4.57 -11.67 -11.53
C SER A 314 3.74 -12.85 -12.02
N ARG A 315 2.39 -12.70 -12.06
CA ARG A 315 1.51 -13.76 -12.58
C ARG A 315 1.81 -14.17 -14.03
N TYR A 316 2.15 -13.20 -14.86
CA TYR A 316 2.53 -13.47 -16.26
C TYR A 316 3.92 -14.09 -16.36
N THR A 317 4.85 -13.67 -15.50
CA THR A 317 6.20 -14.26 -15.41
C THR A 317 6.11 -15.73 -15.04
N ILE A 318 5.33 -16.07 -14.00
CA ILE A 318 5.13 -17.45 -13.56
C ILE A 318 4.45 -18.28 -14.66
N GLN A 319 3.45 -17.74 -15.36
CA GLN A 319 2.81 -18.45 -16.45
C GLN A 319 3.75 -18.70 -17.65
N ASN A 320 4.54 -17.70 -18.01
CA ASN A 320 5.48 -17.83 -19.12
C ASN A 320 6.60 -18.84 -18.82
N MET A 321 7.13 -18.83 -17.60
CA MET A 321 8.14 -19.79 -17.15
C MET A 321 7.56 -21.20 -16.89
N GLY A 322 6.30 -21.26 -16.46
CA GLY A 322 5.71 -22.42 -15.79
C GLY A 322 6.06 -22.45 -14.30
N LEU A 323 5.12 -22.92 -13.46
CA LEU A 323 5.27 -22.90 -11.99
C LEU A 323 6.52 -23.65 -11.52
N ASP A 324 6.76 -24.84 -12.04
CA ASP A 324 7.89 -25.69 -11.63
C ASP A 324 9.25 -25.03 -11.93
N ASN A 325 9.37 -24.40 -13.10
CA ASN A 325 10.60 -23.68 -13.47
C ASN A 325 10.80 -22.43 -12.63
N PHE A 326 9.72 -21.68 -12.36
CA PHE A 326 9.76 -20.52 -11.49
C PHE A 326 10.18 -20.92 -10.07
N ARG A 327 9.57 -21.95 -9.51
CA ARG A 327 9.89 -22.52 -8.19
C ARG A 327 11.36 -22.96 -8.14
N ALA A 328 11.83 -23.72 -9.11
CA ALA A 328 13.21 -24.18 -9.16
C ALA A 328 14.23 -23.02 -9.23
N GLU A 329 13.91 -21.93 -9.94
CA GLU A 329 14.77 -20.75 -9.97
C GLU A 329 14.76 -20.00 -8.64
N VAL A 330 13.61 -19.90 -7.96
CA VAL A 330 13.51 -19.33 -6.61
C VAL A 330 14.32 -20.15 -5.61
N GLU A 331 14.20 -21.49 -5.63
CA GLU A 331 14.96 -22.41 -4.77
C GLU A 331 16.48 -22.28 -5.01
N ARG A 332 16.89 -22.18 -6.27
CA ARG A 332 18.29 -21.97 -6.63
C ARG A 332 18.85 -20.67 -6.03
N ARG A 333 18.07 -19.57 -6.06
CA ARG A 333 18.47 -18.28 -5.47
C ARG A 333 18.43 -18.28 -3.95
N MET A 334 17.44 -18.95 -3.38
CA MET A 334 17.29 -19.09 -1.94
C MET A 334 18.37 -19.97 -1.31
N GLY A 335 18.89 -20.94 -2.08
CA GLY A 335 19.94 -21.89 -1.67
C GLY A 335 19.42 -23.13 -0.94
N ILE A 336 18.11 -23.28 -0.80
CA ILE A 336 17.43 -24.46 -0.26
C ILE A 336 16.17 -24.76 -1.07
N PRO A 337 15.68 -26.01 -1.12
CA PRO A 337 14.38 -26.35 -1.64
C PRO A 337 13.25 -25.86 -0.70
N PHE A 338 12.08 -25.62 -1.25
CA PHE A 338 10.88 -25.49 -0.45
C PHE A 338 10.48 -26.82 0.17
N GLU A 339 10.06 -26.78 1.43
CA GLU A 339 9.33 -27.89 2.04
C GLU A 339 7.89 -27.96 1.52
N PRO A 340 7.19 -29.11 1.68
CA PRO A 340 5.76 -29.19 1.37
C PRO A 340 4.95 -28.16 2.12
N ILE A 341 3.89 -27.61 1.48
CA ILE A 341 2.94 -26.71 2.10
C ILE A 341 2.40 -27.32 3.39
N ARG A 342 2.42 -26.55 4.48
CA ARG A 342 1.81 -26.93 5.74
C ARG A 342 0.31 -26.57 5.73
N PRO A 343 -0.55 -27.40 6.36
CA PRO A 343 -1.99 -27.16 6.34
C PRO A 343 -2.36 -25.80 6.93
N PHE A 344 -3.23 -25.07 6.26
CA PHE A 344 -3.85 -23.84 6.74
C PHE A 344 -5.26 -23.70 6.16
N LYS A 345 -6.09 -22.87 6.77
CA LYS A 345 -7.45 -22.59 6.29
C LYS A 345 -7.86 -21.18 6.67
N PHE A 346 -8.46 -20.46 5.73
CA PHE A 346 -9.18 -19.22 6.00
C PHE A 346 -10.66 -19.51 6.18
N THR A 347 -11.21 -19.07 7.31
CA THR A 347 -12.64 -19.20 7.65
C THR A 347 -13.30 -17.85 7.90
N GLU A 348 -12.49 -16.79 8.05
CA GLU A 348 -12.92 -15.43 8.32
C GLU A 348 -12.28 -14.46 7.34
N ARG A 349 -12.94 -13.32 7.13
CA ARG A 349 -12.47 -12.25 6.24
C ARG A 349 -13.01 -10.89 6.71
N GLY A 350 -12.39 -9.80 6.23
CA GLY A 350 -12.79 -8.43 6.55
C GLY A 350 -12.33 -7.98 7.93
N ASP A 351 -12.86 -6.87 8.38
CA ASP A 351 -12.52 -6.25 9.65
C ASP A 351 -13.56 -6.60 10.73
N ARG A 352 -13.12 -6.69 11.96
CA ARG A 352 -13.97 -6.87 13.14
C ARG A 352 -14.28 -5.51 13.73
N ILE A 353 -15.35 -4.86 13.25
CA ILE A 353 -15.77 -3.52 13.70
C ILE A 353 -16.17 -3.55 15.18
N GLY A 354 -15.81 -2.50 15.92
CA GLY A 354 -16.11 -2.35 17.35
C GLY A 354 -14.97 -2.84 18.25
N TRP A 355 -15.32 -3.08 19.53
CA TRP A 355 -14.37 -3.47 20.57
C TRP A 355 -14.09 -4.97 20.59
N VAL A 356 -12.82 -5.33 20.58
CA VAL A 356 -12.33 -6.70 20.80
C VAL A 356 -11.26 -6.69 21.88
N LYS A 357 -11.33 -7.65 22.82
CA LYS A 357 -10.34 -7.81 23.86
C LYS A 357 -9.16 -8.65 23.36
N GLY A 358 -7.95 -8.13 23.51
CA GLY A 358 -6.71 -8.83 23.17
C GLY A 358 -6.27 -9.83 24.26
N ILE A 359 -5.23 -10.61 23.95
CA ILE A 359 -4.68 -11.63 24.87
C ILE A 359 -3.96 -11.03 26.08
N ASP A 360 -3.52 -9.78 26.00
CA ASP A 360 -2.81 -9.02 27.02
C ASP A 360 -3.75 -8.22 27.91
N ASN A 361 -5.06 -8.50 27.86
CA ASN A 361 -6.16 -7.79 28.50
C ASN A 361 -6.39 -6.34 28.03
N ASN A 362 -5.61 -5.83 27.09
CA ASN A 362 -5.91 -4.58 26.41
C ASN A 362 -7.06 -4.73 25.42
N TRP A 363 -7.70 -3.62 25.10
CA TRP A 363 -8.78 -3.56 24.13
C TRP A 363 -8.31 -3.00 22.80
N HIS A 364 -9.01 -3.37 21.75
CA HIS A 364 -8.81 -2.86 20.41
C HIS A 364 -10.14 -2.39 19.85
N LEU A 365 -10.22 -1.13 19.40
CA LEU A 365 -11.40 -0.55 18.79
C LEU A 365 -11.18 -0.41 17.29
N THR A 366 -11.89 -1.19 16.48
CA THR A 366 -11.90 -0.98 15.03
C THR A 366 -13.00 0.00 14.65
N LEU A 367 -12.60 1.12 14.09
CA LEU A 367 -13.47 2.19 13.60
C LEU A 367 -13.70 2.02 12.11
N PHE A 368 -14.96 1.99 11.69
CA PHE A 368 -15.32 2.07 10.29
C PHE A 368 -15.09 3.49 9.76
N ILE A 369 -14.24 3.61 8.74
CA ILE A 369 -13.94 4.89 8.08
C ILE A 369 -14.38 4.81 6.62
N GLU A 370 -15.51 5.43 6.30
CA GLU A 370 -16.13 5.38 4.96
C GLU A 370 -15.12 5.81 3.88
N SER A 371 -14.80 4.88 2.96
CA SER A 371 -13.76 5.06 1.92
C SER A 371 -12.37 5.47 2.45
N GLY A 372 -12.10 5.27 3.74
CA GLY A 372 -10.86 5.65 4.39
C GLY A 372 -10.66 7.16 4.56
N ARG A 373 -11.67 8.00 4.30
CA ARG A 373 -11.53 9.46 4.31
C ARG A 373 -11.74 10.05 5.70
N LEU A 374 -10.67 10.53 6.30
CA LEU A 374 -10.68 11.33 7.52
C LEU A 374 -10.63 12.82 7.16
N VAL A 375 -11.74 13.49 7.36
CA VAL A 375 -11.92 14.93 7.09
C VAL A 375 -12.92 15.52 8.08
N ASP A 376 -12.78 16.80 8.36
CA ASP A 376 -13.77 17.57 9.11
C ASP A 376 -14.62 18.38 8.15
N ASN A 377 -15.92 18.22 8.25
CA ASN A 377 -16.92 19.02 7.54
C ASN A 377 -18.04 19.44 8.51
N ASP A 378 -19.13 20.02 8.00
CA ASP A 378 -20.23 20.51 8.84
C ASP A 378 -20.97 19.39 9.56
N GLU A 379 -21.00 18.19 8.99
CA GLU A 379 -21.73 17.04 9.54
C GLU A 379 -20.88 16.15 10.44
N LYS A 380 -19.60 15.98 10.11
CA LYS A 380 -18.69 15.00 10.75
C LYS A 380 -17.34 15.65 11.04
N LYS A 381 -16.76 15.32 12.18
CA LYS A 381 -15.45 15.81 12.62
C LYS A 381 -14.45 14.64 12.80
N LEU A 382 -14.38 13.75 11.79
CA LEU A 382 -13.65 12.48 11.91
C LEU A 382 -12.14 12.67 12.12
N LEU A 383 -11.53 13.62 11.41
CA LEU A 383 -10.11 13.92 11.56
C LEU A 383 -9.81 14.46 12.96
N SER A 384 -10.63 15.38 13.47
CA SER A 384 -10.53 15.90 14.83
C SER A 384 -10.76 14.81 15.88
N GLY A 385 -11.70 13.91 15.66
CA GLY A 385 -11.94 12.79 16.58
C GLY A 385 -10.71 11.89 16.77
N VAL A 386 -10.03 11.52 15.66
CA VAL A 386 -8.79 10.73 15.76
C VAL A 386 -7.67 11.54 16.43
N LEU A 387 -7.59 12.85 16.21
CA LEU A 387 -6.65 13.74 16.89
C LEU A 387 -6.88 13.77 18.41
N GLU A 388 -8.13 13.91 18.86
CA GLU A 388 -8.45 13.90 20.30
C GLU A 388 -8.14 12.54 20.94
N ILE A 389 -8.42 11.43 20.24
CA ILE A 389 -7.99 10.11 20.70
C ILE A 389 -6.47 10.06 20.79
N ALA A 390 -5.74 10.55 19.78
CA ALA A 390 -4.28 10.52 19.75
C ALA A 390 -3.62 11.26 20.92
N LYS A 391 -4.26 12.33 21.44
CA LYS A 391 -3.75 13.10 22.58
C LYS A 391 -3.75 12.32 23.89
N ILE A 392 -4.61 11.34 24.04
CA ILE A 392 -4.76 10.56 25.28
C ILE A 392 -4.30 9.11 25.14
N HIS A 393 -4.25 8.59 23.90
CA HIS A 393 -3.95 7.19 23.64
C HIS A 393 -2.46 6.88 23.83
N LYS A 394 -2.17 5.77 24.51
CA LYS A 394 -0.81 5.32 24.86
C LYS A 394 -0.33 4.14 24.00
N GLY A 395 -1.24 3.51 23.27
CA GLY A 395 -0.95 2.36 22.42
C GLY A 395 -0.50 2.75 21.00
N ASP A 396 -1.16 2.20 20.00
CA ASP A 396 -0.91 2.54 18.60
C ASP A 396 -2.21 2.57 17.77
N PHE A 397 -2.15 3.18 16.61
CA PHE A 397 -3.15 3.08 15.57
C PHE A 397 -2.70 2.06 14.53
N ARG A 398 -3.65 1.31 13.94
CA ARG A 398 -3.39 0.38 12.85
C ARG A 398 -4.38 0.61 11.72
N ILE A 399 -3.86 0.86 10.55
CA ILE A 399 -4.67 0.98 9.33
C ILE A 399 -4.93 -0.43 8.80
N THR A 400 -6.18 -0.74 8.51
CA THR A 400 -6.54 -2.04 7.94
C THR A 400 -6.48 -2.04 6.41
N ALA A 401 -6.43 -3.22 5.79
CA ALA A 401 -6.50 -3.34 4.34
C ALA A 401 -7.91 -3.04 3.76
N ASN A 402 -8.89 -2.83 4.64
CA ASN A 402 -10.24 -2.39 4.28
C ASN A 402 -10.47 -0.89 4.51
N GLN A 403 -9.38 -0.09 4.59
CA GLN A 403 -9.42 1.38 4.75
C GLN A 403 -9.96 1.85 6.11
N ASN A 404 -10.00 0.99 7.12
CA ASN A 404 -10.46 1.28 8.47
C ASN A 404 -9.28 1.58 9.42
N LEU A 405 -9.60 2.01 10.64
CA LEU A 405 -8.62 2.37 11.66
C LEU A 405 -8.88 1.59 12.94
N ILE A 406 -7.85 0.93 13.47
CA ILE A 406 -7.88 0.30 14.78
C ILE A 406 -7.17 1.20 15.77
N VAL A 407 -7.82 1.56 16.86
CA VAL A 407 -7.21 2.09 18.09
C VAL A 407 -6.78 0.89 18.91
N ALA A 408 -5.50 0.54 18.87
CA ALA A 408 -4.98 -0.71 19.39
C ALA A 408 -4.27 -0.54 20.72
N ASN A 409 -4.32 -1.59 21.55
CA ASN A 409 -3.68 -1.62 22.89
C ASN A 409 -4.22 -0.55 23.84
N VAL A 410 -5.55 -0.44 23.92
CA VAL A 410 -6.26 0.46 24.84
C VAL A 410 -6.37 -0.21 26.20
N ALA A 411 -5.88 0.43 27.26
CA ALA A 411 -6.05 -0.04 28.63
C ALA A 411 -7.53 0.00 29.06
N GLU A 412 -7.94 -0.88 29.98
CA GLU A 412 -9.33 -0.96 30.46
C GLU A 412 -9.85 0.40 30.98
N GLU A 413 -9.01 1.13 31.70
CA GLU A 413 -9.32 2.44 32.27
C GLU A 413 -9.53 3.54 31.22
N ASP A 414 -8.86 3.46 30.07
CA ASP A 414 -8.94 4.47 29.01
C ASP A 414 -10.11 4.19 28.02
N LYS A 415 -10.71 2.98 28.05
CA LYS A 415 -11.71 2.50 27.11
C LYS A 415 -12.94 3.41 27.03
N ALA A 416 -13.54 3.73 28.16
CA ALA A 416 -14.76 4.54 28.20
C ALA A 416 -14.54 5.95 27.67
N GLN A 417 -13.38 6.57 27.94
CA GLN A 417 -13.04 7.90 27.44
C GLN A 417 -12.82 7.88 25.92
N ILE A 418 -12.12 6.88 25.40
CA ILE A 418 -11.90 6.72 23.95
C ILE A 418 -13.23 6.49 23.23
N GLU A 419 -14.11 5.65 23.78
CA GLU A 419 -15.43 5.42 23.19
C GLU A 419 -16.28 6.70 23.16
N GLN A 420 -16.27 7.48 24.24
CA GLN A 420 -17.00 8.74 24.31
C GLN A 420 -16.51 9.72 23.24
N ILE A 421 -15.19 9.91 23.10
CA ILE A 421 -14.63 10.75 22.04
C ILE A 421 -15.03 10.22 20.67
N ALA A 422 -14.92 8.92 20.44
CA ALA A 422 -15.25 8.32 19.13
C ALA A 422 -16.73 8.55 18.76
N ARG A 423 -17.65 8.52 19.73
CA ARG A 423 -19.07 8.83 19.50
C ARG A 423 -19.30 10.33 19.28
N ASP A 424 -18.71 11.18 20.10
CA ASP A 424 -18.90 12.64 20.02
C ASP A 424 -18.45 13.23 18.68
N TYR A 425 -17.43 12.61 18.05
CA TYR A 425 -16.89 13.03 16.76
C TYR A 425 -17.44 12.23 15.55
N GLY A 426 -18.37 11.30 15.77
CA GLY A 426 -19.01 10.52 14.72
C GLY A 426 -18.15 9.37 14.14
N LEU A 427 -17.10 8.96 14.86
CA LEU A 427 -16.26 7.80 14.50
C LEU A 427 -16.96 6.47 14.83
N ILE A 428 -17.82 6.44 15.86
CA ILE A 428 -18.74 5.34 16.17
C ILE A 428 -20.16 5.81 15.86
N ARG A 429 -20.87 5.06 15.05
CA ARG A 429 -22.24 5.31 14.67
C ARG A 429 -23.02 4.00 14.75
N ASP A 430 -24.23 4.06 15.29
CA ASP A 430 -25.10 2.89 15.46
C ASP A 430 -25.98 2.60 14.21
N ASP A 431 -25.95 3.49 13.21
CA ASP A 431 -26.75 3.44 11.97
C ASP A 431 -26.00 2.86 10.76
N VAL A 432 -24.83 2.26 10.99
CA VAL A 432 -24.01 1.69 9.90
C VAL A 432 -24.46 0.27 9.58
N SER A 433 -24.95 0.04 8.37
CA SER A 433 -25.36 -1.29 7.90
C SER A 433 -24.16 -2.21 7.67
N LYS A 434 -24.42 -3.54 7.70
CA LYS A 434 -23.40 -4.55 7.36
C LYS A 434 -22.87 -4.39 5.94
N LEU A 435 -23.73 -4.01 5.00
CA LEU A 435 -23.30 -3.70 3.64
C LEU A 435 -22.33 -2.52 3.61
N ARG A 436 -22.66 -1.42 4.35
CA ARG A 436 -21.81 -0.22 4.42
C ARG A 436 -20.44 -0.51 5.02
N GLU A 437 -20.38 -1.25 6.14
CA GLU A 437 -19.13 -1.67 6.78
C GLU A 437 -18.21 -2.46 5.83
N ASN A 438 -18.79 -3.20 4.89
CA ASN A 438 -18.09 -4.04 3.92
C ASN A 438 -17.94 -3.39 2.53
N SER A 439 -18.19 -2.08 2.43
CA SER A 439 -18.10 -1.32 1.19
C SER A 439 -16.87 -0.42 1.19
N MET A 440 -16.19 -0.33 0.06
CA MET A 440 -15.11 0.64 -0.12
C MET A 440 -15.03 1.13 -1.56
N SER A 441 -14.39 2.28 -1.74
CA SER A 441 -14.18 2.90 -3.04
C SER A 441 -12.73 3.27 -3.28
N CYS A 442 -12.37 3.51 -4.55
CA CYS A 442 -11.17 4.26 -4.88
C CYS A 442 -11.45 5.78 -4.79
N VAL A 443 -10.39 6.59 -4.85
CA VAL A 443 -10.50 8.06 -4.79
C VAL A 443 -11.31 8.64 -5.94
N SER A 444 -11.02 8.23 -7.18
CA SER A 444 -11.63 8.72 -8.40
C SER A 444 -11.57 10.25 -8.55
N PHE A 445 -12.71 10.90 -8.94
CA PHE A 445 -12.80 12.36 -8.99
C PHE A 445 -12.72 12.97 -7.60
N PRO A 446 -12.16 14.22 -7.46
CA PRO A 446 -11.63 15.06 -8.52
C PRO A 446 -10.15 14.78 -8.85
N THR A 447 -9.40 14.04 -8.02
CA THR A 447 -7.95 14.07 -8.01
C THR A 447 -7.26 13.01 -8.88
N CYS A 448 -7.93 11.89 -9.16
CA CYS A 448 -7.28 10.82 -9.93
C CYS A 448 -7.26 11.12 -11.43
N PRO A 449 -6.07 11.21 -12.08
CA PRO A 449 -5.99 11.51 -13.52
C PRO A 449 -6.54 10.38 -14.39
N LEU A 450 -6.69 9.17 -13.85
CA LEU A 450 -7.23 8.01 -14.58
C LEU A 450 -8.74 7.82 -14.41
N ALA A 451 -9.40 8.65 -13.60
CA ALA A 451 -10.82 8.54 -13.32
C ALA A 451 -11.66 8.81 -14.59
N MET A 452 -12.60 7.92 -14.84
CA MET A 452 -13.59 8.00 -15.94
C MET A 452 -15.01 8.14 -15.38
N ALA A 453 -15.24 7.79 -14.12
CA ALA A 453 -16.50 7.85 -13.42
C ALA A 453 -16.29 8.20 -11.94
N GLU A 454 -17.36 8.52 -11.23
CA GLU A 454 -17.37 8.70 -9.78
C GLU A 454 -17.08 7.40 -9.03
N SER A 455 -16.61 7.51 -7.79
CA SER A 455 -16.41 6.39 -6.90
C SER A 455 -16.60 6.80 -5.44
N GLU A 456 -15.62 7.47 -4.81
CA GLU A 456 -15.68 7.86 -3.39
C GLU A 456 -16.92 8.73 -3.09
N ARG A 457 -17.22 9.71 -3.93
CA ARG A 457 -18.32 10.65 -3.72
C ARG A 457 -19.71 10.04 -3.91
N ILE A 458 -19.84 9.00 -4.76
CA ILE A 458 -21.11 8.34 -5.02
C ILE A 458 -21.41 7.19 -4.06
N LEU A 459 -20.37 6.61 -3.42
CA LEU A 459 -20.53 5.42 -2.60
C LEU A 459 -21.58 5.59 -1.49
N PRO A 460 -21.62 6.67 -0.70
CA PRO A 460 -22.59 6.82 0.38
C PRO A 460 -24.03 6.70 -0.08
N SER A 461 -24.42 7.50 -1.09
CA SER A 461 -25.80 7.49 -1.63
C SER A 461 -26.14 6.17 -2.35
N PHE A 462 -25.17 5.56 -3.02
CA PHE A 462 -25.37 4.25 -3.64
C PHE A 462 -25.67 3.16 -2.60
N ILE A 463 -24.96 3.16 -1.47
CA ILE A 463 -25.20 2.20 -0.38
C ILE A 463 -26.56 2.49 0.28
N ASP A 464 -26.97 3.76 0.47
CA ASP A 464 -28.30 4.09 1.01
C ASP A 464 -29.43 3.49 0.18
N GLU A 465 -29.32 3.54 -1.15
CA GLU A 465 -30.31 2.94 -2.04
C GLU A 465 -30.24 1.39 -2.01
N LEU A 466 -29.05 0.84 -1.96
CA LEU A 466 -28.86 -0.61 -1.91
C LEU A 466 -29.35 -1.20 -0.59
N ASP A 467 -29.15 -0.52 0.55
CA ASP A 467 -29.67 -0.93 1.87
C ASP A 467 -31.21 -1.03 1.85
N LYS A 468 -31.91 -0.10 1.18
CA LYS A 468 -33.39 -0.18 1.00
C LYS A 468 -33.79 -1.42 0.21
N VAL A 469 -33.04 -1.75 -0.85
CA VAL A 469 -33.29 -2.95 -1.67
C VAL A 469 -33.04 -4.21 -0.86
N MET A 470 -31.94 -4.28 -0.12
CA MET A 470 -31.61 -5.42 0.73
C MET A 470 -32.65 -5.66 1.82
N ALA A 471 -33.11 -4.59 2.48
CA ALA A 471 -34.19 -4.66 3.47
C ALA A 471 -35.50 -5.20 2.86
N LYS A 472 -35.87 -4.70 1.65
CA LYS A 472 -37.06 -5.18 0.92
C LYS A 472 -37.00 -6.68 0.60
N HIS A 473 -35.81 -7.22 0.36
CA HIS A 473 -35.62 -8.63 0.02
C HIS A 473 -35.21 -9.51 1.21
N HIS A 474 -35.23 -8.97 2.45
CA HIS A 474 -34.91 -9.67 3.69
C HIS A 474 -33.47 -10.27 3.72
N VAL A 475 -32.51 -9.55 3.13
CA VAL A 475 -31.08 -9.92 3.07
C VAL A 475 -30.18 -8.82 3.66
N ALA A 476 -30.73 -7.96 4.54
CA ALA A 476 -29.99 -6.86 5.13
C ALA A 476 -28.80 -7.30 6.00
N ASP A 477 -28.89 -8.48 6.60
CA ASP A 477 -27.85 -9.05 7.46
C ASP A 477 -26.80 -9.89 6.70
N ASP A 478 -26.98 -10.08 5.40
CA ASP A 478 -26.07 -10.88 4.59
C ASP A 478 -24.72 -10.17 4.43
N TYR A 479 -23.65 -10.95 4.47
CA TYR A 479 -22.29 -10.46 4.25
C TYR A 479 -22.02 -10.25 2.75
N ILE A 480 -22.16 -9.01 2.30
CA ILE A 480 -21.91 -8.60 0.91
C ILE A 480 -20.76 -7.61 0.87
N VAL A 481 -19.75 -7.90 0.06
CA VAL A 481 -18.59 -7.01 -0.16
C VAL A 481 -18.82 -6.20 -1.42
N THR A 482 -18.86 -4.87 -1.28
CA THR A 482 -19.03 -3.93 -2.40
C THR A 482 -17.74 -3.14 -2.66
N ARG A 483 -17.32 -3.09 -3.92
CA ARG A 483 -16.14 -2.33 -4.37
C ARG A 483 -16.52 -1.45 -5.54
N ILE A 484 -16.38 -0.12 -5.39
CA ILE A 484 -16.62 0.84 -6.47
C ILE A 484 -15.30 1.42 -6.94
N THR A 485 -15.07 1.41 -8.26
CA THR A 485 -13.88 1.98 -8.86
C THR A 485 -14.23 2.88 -10.04
N GLY A 486 -13.61 4.06 -10.13
CA GLY A 486 -13.88 5.05 -11.17
C GLY A 486 -13.17 4.77 -12.52
N CYS A 487 -12.47 3.64 -12.65
CA CYS A 487 -11.84 3.23 -13.91
C CYS A 487 -11.55 1.73 -13.94
N PRO A 488 -11.24 1.12 -15.13
CA PRO A 488 -10.98 -0.32 -15.25
C PRO A 488 -9.75 -0.85 -14.48
N ASN A 489 -8.93 0.00 -13.89
CA ASN A 489 -7.75 -0.46 -13.13
C ASN A 489 -8.10 -1.18 -11.82
N GLY A 490 -9.31 -1.04 -11.30
CA GLY A 490 -9.79 -1.75 -10.12
C GLY A 490 -8.93 -1.49 -8.86
N CYS A 491 -8.72 -0.23 -8.51
CA CYS A 491 -7.89 0.15 -7.35
C CYS A 491 -8.53 -0.27 -6.01
#